data_a27e62161e8f795c95d07c0b67de46ac
#
_entry.id   a27e62161e8f795c95d07c0b67de46ac
#
_cell.length_a   1.000
_cell.length_b   1.000
_cell.length_c   1.000
_cell.angle_alpha   90.00
_cell.angle_beta   90.00
_cell.angle_gamma   90.00
#
_symmetry.space_group_name_H-M   'P 1'
#
loop_
_entity.id
_entity.type
_entity.pdbx_description
1 polymer ?
#
loop_
_entity_poly.entity_id
_entity_poly.type
_entity_poly.pdbx_seq_one_letter_code
_entity_poly.pdbx_strand_id
1 'polypeptide(L)'
;MQDIQTLTELGRAVRDARLAARLTTVEVAKDSGRRRDVLHRLENGQDVSASSLLSILAAIGQRIELAAVTRPTLGDMQRRFSHLQDETEPPAPKPSRGRR
;
A
#
# COMPACT_ATOMS: atom_id res chain seq x y z
N MET A 1 10.34 -0.06 -11.86
CA MET A 1 9.26 0.07 -10.85
C MET A 1 9.24 1.48 -10.32
N GLN A 2 8.07 2.01 -10.09
CA GLN A 2 7.89 3.37 -9.64
C GLN A 2 7.83 3.44 -8.12
N ASP A 3 8.64 4.34 -7.52
CA ASP A 3 8.55 4.62 -6.09
C ASP A 3 7.47 5.67 -5.86
N ILE A 4 6.47 5.31 -5.08
CA ILE A 4 5.37 6.22 -4.78
C ILE A 4 5.55 6.69 -3.34
N GLN A 5 5.75 7.99 -3.16
CA GLN A 5 6.02 8.56 -1.85
C GLN A 5 5.04 9.66 -1.46
N THR A 6 4.21 10.11 -2.41
CA THR A 6 3.24 11.16 -2.13
C THR A 6 1.88 10.78 -2.69
N LEU A 7 0.84 11.43 -2.18
CA LEU A 7 -0.51 11.21 -2.71
C LEU A 7 -0.63 11.64 -4.16
N THR A 8 0.09 12.68 -4.55
CA THR A 8 0.10 13.12 -5.95
C THR A 8 0.67 12.04 -6.85
N GLU A 9 1.78 11.44 -6.46
CA GLU A 9 2.38 10.35 -7.22
C GLU A 9 1.46 9.13 -7.26
N LEU A 10 0.84 8.81 -6.13
CA LEU A 10 -0.09 7.69 -6.06
C LEU A 10 -1.27 7.91 -7.00
N GLY A 11 -1.87 9.10 -6.96
CA GLY A 11 -3.00 9.42 -7.82
C GLY A 11 -2.66 9.31 -9.29
N ARG A 12 -1.48 9.80 -9.65
CA ARG A 12 -1.01 9.70 -11.04
C ARG A 12 -0.82 8.26 -11.46
N ALA A 13 -0.21 7.44 -10.59
CA ALA A 13 0.01 6.03 -10.90
C ALA A 13 -1.31 5.29 -11.07
N VAL A 14 -2.30 5.58 -10.22
CA VAL A 14 -3.63 4.97 -10.32
C VAL A 14 -4.28 5.36 -11.63
N ARG A 15 -4.23 6.64 -11.99
CA ARG A 15 -4.82 7.10 -13.25
C ARG A 15 -4.14 6.45 -14.45
N ASP A 16 -2.81 6.40 -14.44
CA ASP A 16 -2.07 5.81 -15.56
C ASP A 16 -2.40 4.31 -15.69
N ALA A 17 -2.49 3.60 -14.57
CA ALA A 17 -2.84 2.18 -14.60
C ALA A 17 -4.26 1.97 -15.11
N ARG A 18 -5.20 2.84 -14.70
CA ARG A 18 -6.58 2.76 -15.17
C ARG A 18 -6.64 2.97 -16.68
N LEU A 19 -5.95 4.01 -17.17
CA LEU A 19 -5.94 4.29 -18.61
C LEU A 19 -5.27 3.18 -19.40
N ALA A 20 -4.19 2.62 -18.86
CA ALA A 20 -3.51 1.50 -19.51
C ALA A 20 -4.40 0.27 -19.60
N ALA A 21 -5.26 0.08 -18.62
CA ALA A 21 -6.24 -1.02 -18.62
C ALA A 21 -7.49 -0.70 -19.46
N ARG A 22 -7.56 0.52 -20.01
CA ARG A 22 -8.68 0.99 -20.82
C ARG A 22 -10.00 0.99 -20.07
N LEU A 23 -9.94 1.38 -18.80
CA LEU A 23 -11.12 1.44 -17.94
C LEU A 23 -11.55 2.89 -17.73
N THR A 24 -12.87 3.11 -17.76
CA THR A 24 -13.43 4.42 -17.44
C THR A 24 -13.56 4.56 -15.92
N THR A 25 -13.71 5.80 -15.46
CA THR A 25 -13.94 6.03 -14.03
C THR A 25 -15.23 5.36 -13.55
N VAL A 26 -16.24 5.32 -14.42
CA VAL A 26 -17.51 4.65 -14.09
C VAL A 26 -17.30 3.15 -13.87
N GLU A 27 -16.53 2.52 -14.76
CA GLU A 27 -16.26 1.09 -14.64
C GLU A 27 -15.48 0.77 -13.36
N VAL A 28 -14.46 1.56 -13.06
CA VAL A 28 -13.66 1.33 -11.86
C VAL A 28 -14.48 1.56 -10.60
N ALA A 29 -15.30 2.60 -10.58
CA ALA A 29 -16.17 2.85 -9.44
C ALA A 29 -17.13 1.69 -9.21
N LYS A 30 -17.72 1.19 -10.28
CA LYS A 30 -18.65 0.06 -10.20
C LYS A 30 -17.92 -1.20 -9.68
N ASP A 31 -16.80 -1.53 -10.29
CA ASP A 31 -16.07 -2.76 -9.96
C ASP A 31 -15.47 -2.72 -8.57
N SER A 32 -15.07 -1.53 -8.10
CA SER A 32 -14.49 -1.38 -6.77
C SER A 32 -15.54 -1.27 -5.67
N GLY A 33 -16.79 -1.00 -6.03
CA GLY A 33 -17.83 -0.72 -5.06
C GLY A 33 -17.67 0.63 -4.39
N ARG A 34 -16.89 1.54 -4.99
CA ARG A 34 -16.67 2.88 -4.45
C ARG A 34 -17.33 3.91 -5.36
N ARG A 35 -17.62 5.09 -4.79
CA ARG A 35 -18.25 6.16 -5.57
C ARG A 35 -17.21 6.81 -6.46
N ARG A 36 -17.69 7.38 -7.56
CA ARG A 36 -16.79 8.03 -8.53
C ARG A 36 -16.00 9.17 -7.92
N ASP A 37 -16.60 9.91 -6.98
CA ASP A 37 -15.89 11.02 -6.36
C ASP A 37 -14.70 10.54 -5.52
N VAL A 38 -14.78 9.34 -4.93
CA VAL A 38 -13.64 8.76 -4.21
C VAL A 38 -12.50 8.49 -5.19
N LEU A 39 -12.81 7.91 -6.34
CA LEU A 39 -11.79 7.66 -7.37
C LEU A 39 -11.19 8.97 -7.87
N HIS A 40 -12.02 9.98 -8.13
CA HIS A 40 -11.53 11.28 -8.58
C HIS A 40 -10.61 11.93 -7.55
N ARG A 41 -10.97 11.84 -6.27
CA ARG A 41 -10.10 12.38 -5.22
C ARG A 41 -8.76 11.67 -5.20
N LEU A 42 -8.78 10.35 -5.29
CA LEU A 42 -7.53 9.58 -5.32
C LEU A 42 -6.65 9.99 -6.51
N GLU A 43 -7.23 10.06 -7.70
CA GLU A 43 -6.47 10.40 -8.90
C GLU A 43 -5.95 11.85 -8.87
N ASN A 44 -6.59 12.71 -8.09
CA ASN A 44 -6.16 14.10 -7.93
C ASN A 44 -5.19 14.29 -6.77
N GLY A 45 -4.73 13.22 -6.15
CA GLY A 45 -3.75 13.32 -5.08
C GLY A 45 -4.35 13.67 -3.74
N GLN A 46 -5.65 13.45 -3.57
CA GLN A 46 -6.32 13.71 -2.30
C GLN A 46 -6.43 12.43 -1.48
N ASP A 47 -6.61 12.62 -0.18
CA ASP A 47 -6.65 11.50 0.76
C ASP A 47 -7.93 10.68 0.58
N VAL A 48 -7.79 9.36 0.66
CA VAL A 48 -8.91 8.43 0.69
C VAL A 48 -8.59 7.37 1.73
N SER A 49 -9.59 6.61 2.15
CA SER A 49 -9.33 5.53 3.10
C SER A 49 -8.46 4.45 2.47
N ALA A 50 -7.70 3.75 3.31
CA ALA A 50 -6.87 2.65 2.82
C ALA A 50 -7.72 1.56 2.18
N SER A 51 -8.91 1.28 2.76
CA SER A 51 -9.78 0.27 2.18
C SER A 51 -10.29 0.67 0.80
N SER A 52 -10.60 1.96 0.60
CA SER A 52 -10.99 2.46 -0.73
C SER A 52 -9.85 2.31 -1.72
N LEU A 53 -8.63 2.67 -1.30
CA LEU A 53 -7.45 2.53 -2.15
C LEU A 53 -7.28 1.07 -2.59
N LEU A 54 -7.35 0.14 -1.65
CA LEU A 54 -7.17 -1.27 -1.97
C LEU A 54 -8.25 -1.79 -2.91
N SER A 55 -9.50 -1.37 -2.71
CA SER A 55 -10.60 -1.77 -3.58
C SER A 55 -10.41 -1.24 -5.00
N ILE A 56 -10.01 0.02 -5.12
CA ILE A 56 -9.77 0.64 -6.41
C ILE A 56 -8.61 -0.04 -7.13
N LEU A 57 -7.52 -0.30 -6.42
CA LEU A 57 -6.37 -0.98 -7.02
C LEU A 57 -6.75 -2.37 -7.53
N ALA A 58 -7.52 -3.12 -6.75
CA ALA A 58 -7.98 -4.44 -7.19
C ALA A 58 -8.80 -4.34 -8.47
N ALA A 59 -9.66 -3.31 -8.57
CA ALA A 59 -10.50 -3.11 -9.74
C ALA A 59 -9.70 -2.84 -11.02
N ILE A 60 -8.52 -2.25 -10.89
CA ILE A 60 -7.66 -1.97 -12.05
C ILE A 60 -6.53 -2.99 -12.20
N GLY A 61 -6.58 -4.08 -11.44
CA GLY A 61 -5.58 -5.15 -11.57
C GLY A 61 -4.24 -4.84 -10.91
N GLN A 62 -4.22 -3.97 -9.94
CA GLN A 62 -2.99 -3.56 -9.24
C GLN A 62 -3.03 -3.98 -7.79
N ARG A 63 -1.87 -3.95 -7.15
CA ARG A 63 -1.77 -4.26 -5.72
C ARG A 63 -0.66 -3.42 -5.10
N ILE A 64 -0.71 -3.29 -3.78
CA ILE A 64 0.34 -2.63 -3.04
C ILE A 64 1.42 -3.63 -2.69
N GLU A 65 2.67 -3.23 -2.87
CA GLU A 65 3.81 -3.98 -2.39
C GLU A 65 4.66 -3.06 -1.53
N LEU A 66 5.14 -3.57 -0.43
CA LEU A 66 6.01 -2.81 0.47
C LEU A 66 7.45 -3.21 0.22
N ALA A 67 8.29 -2.20 0.03
CA ALA A 67 9.70 -2.42 -0.23
C ALA A 67 10.52 -1.44 0.60
N ALA A 68 11.69 -1.85 1.02
CA ALA A 68 12.61 -0.95 1.70
C ALA A 68 13.13 0.08 0.70
N VAL A 69 13.04 1.36 1.05
CA VAL A 69 13.44 2.44 0.13
C VAL A 69 14.88 2.90 0.35
N THR A 70 15.49 2.50 1.47
CA THR A 70 16.87 2.83 1.74
C THR A 70 17.66 1.56 1.97
N ARG A 71 18.93 1.59 1.54
CA ARG A 71 19.84 0.49 1.82
C ARG A 71 20.42 0.71 3.22
N PRO A 72 20.07 -0.14 4.21
CA PRO A 72 20.53 0.09 5.56
C PRO A 72 22.04 -0.17 5.69
N THR A 73 22.68 0.58 6.59
CA THR A 73 24.04 0.29 7.00
C THR A 73 24.02 -0.92 7.94
N LEU A 74 25.20 -1.47 8.22
CA LEU A 74 25.30 -2.59 9.15
C LEU A 74 24.72 -2.22 10.52
N GLY A 75 25.02 -1.02 11.01
CA GLY A 75 24.48 -0.56 12.28
C GLY A 75 22.97 -0.45 12.27
N ASP A 76 22.43 0.06 11.19
CA ASP A 76 20.97 0.17 11.03
C ASP A 76 20.31 -1.20 11.04
N MET A 77 20.91 -2.15 10.35
CA MET A 77 20.39 -3.51 10.33
C MET A 77 20.41 -4.15 11.71
N GLN A 78 21.47 -3.95 12.45
CA GLN A 78 21.57 -4.49 13.81
C GLN A 78 20.50 -3.90 14.72
N ARG A 79 20.27 -2.60 14.62
CA ARG A 79 19.22 -1.95 15.40
C ARG A 79 17.84 -2.49 15.07
N ARG A 80 17.59 -2.71 13.79
CA ARG A 80 16.29 -3.26 13.36
C ARG A 80 16.07 -4.66 13.90
N PHE A 81 17.09 -5.50 13.85
CA PHE A 81 16.97 -6.86 14.39
C PHE A 81 16.74 -6.85 15.89
N SER A 82 17.45 -5.99 16.61
CA SER A 82 17.23 -5.87 18.06
C SER A 82 15.81 -5.45 18.38
N HIS A 83 15.29 -4.47 17.63
CA HIS A 83 13.93 -4.00 17.81
C HIS A 83 12.90 -5.10 17.54
N LEU A 84 13.10 -5.84 16.46
CA LEU A 84 12.16 -6.92 16.12
C LEU A 84 12.19 -8.04 17.16
N GLN A 85 13.36 -8.38 17.68
CA GLN A 85 13.47 -9.39 18.70
C GLN A 85 12.77 -8.97 19.98
N ASP A 86 12.89 -7.71 20.35
CA ASP A 86 12.21 -7.21 21.54
C ASP A 86 10.71 -7.26 21.42
N GLU A 87 10.21 -7.05 20.22
CA GLU A 87 8.76 -7.03 20.01
C GLU A 87 8.15 -8.41 19.87
N THR A 88 8.94 -9.35 19.41
CA THR A 88 8.38 -10.67 19.11
C THR A 88 8.51 -11.64 20.26
N GLU A 89 9.01 -11.46 21.28
CA GLU A 89 9.15 -12.42 22.28
C GLU A 89 8.20 -13.02 22.96
N PRO A 90 8.26 -13.05 22.28
CA PRO A 90 7.66 -13.60 22.21
C PRO A 90 7.32 -14.23 21.95
N PRO A 91 7.74 -14.40 21.79
CA PRO A 91 7.25 -14.78 21.30
C PRO A 91 7.27 -15.43 21.10
N ALA A 92 7.38 -15.84 21.37
CA ALA A 92 7.13 -16.03 20.91
C ALA A 92 7.11 -16.66 20.81
N PRO A 93 7.16 -17.05 21.18
CA PRO A 93 6.89 -17.20 20.90
C PRO A 93 6.74 -17.65 20.93
N LYS A 94 6.65 -17.70 21.17
CA LYS A 94 6.45 -17.64 21.16
C LYS A 94 6.00 -18.02 21.16
N PRO A 95 5.96 -18.71 21.66
CA PRO A 95 5.58 -18.65 21.74
C PRO A 95 5.30 -18.84 21.96
N SER A 96 5.39 -19.33 22.09
CA SER A 96 5.06 -19.00 22.18
C SER A 96 4.71 -19.08 22.46
N ARG A 97 4.43 -19.08 22.99
CA ARG A 97 4.36 -18.73 23.26
C ARG A 97 4.08 -18.55 23.63
N GLY A 98 4.04 -19.70 23.31
CA GLY A 98 3.89 -19.15 23.61
C GLY A 98 3.98 -19.01 23.94
N ARG A 99 3.96 -18.73 24.45
CA ARG A 99 4.21 -18.14 24.64
C ARG A 99 4.08 -17.85 24.83
N ARG A 100 4.20 -18.48 24.55
CA ARG A 100 4.32 -17.74 24.52
C ARG A 100 4.38 -17.52 24.60
#